data_e71410950ad507e45326ed14f8adff9b
#
_entry.id   e71410950ad507e45326ed14f8adff9b
#
_cell.length_a   1.000
_cell.length_b   1.000
_cell.length_c   1.000
_cell.angle_alpha   90.00
_cell.angle_beta   90.00
_cell.angle_gamma   90.00
#
_symmetry.space_group_name_H-M   'P 1'
#
loop_
_entity.id
_entity.type
_entity.pdbx_description
1 polymer ?
#
loop_
_entity_poly.entity_id
_entity_poly.type
_entity_poly.pdbx_seq_one_letter_code
_entity_poly.pdbx_strand_id
1 'polypeptide(L)'
;QENVKRAAEIAVAGGHNLLMIGPPGSGKSMTAKCIAGILPPPDMEESLEITKIYSVLGMLDEKAPLIRKRPFREVHHTATRAALIGGGLVPRPGEISLAHGGVLFLDELPEFRKSVIEVLRQPLEEKSVQISRTYGNYRFPADFILVAAMNPCPCGCYPDMKKCTCTPAQIHMYLSRVSRPFLDRIDLCVEAPKVEYKHLADERKGESSAVIRKRVTKAREIQKERFKGTKITTNSMLRGENIKYYCVLGEKERALMEQAFTVMGLTARAYHRIIKTARTIADLNGEERIRENHLKEALGYRVVDEKYWQR
;
A
#
# COMPACT_ATOMS: atom_id res chain seq x y z
N GLN A 1 -13.92 -5.77 -11.59
CA GLN A 1 -12.69 -5.33 -10.86
C GLN A 1 -12.45 -6.13 -9.55
N GLU A 2 -12.82 -7.40 -9.52
CA GLU A 2 -12.70 -8.21 -8.28
C GLU A 2 -11.26 -8.32 -7.77
N ASN A 3 -10.27 -8.49 -8.68
CA ASN A 3 -8.85 -8.54 -8.31
C ASN A 3 -8.37 -7.27 -7.61
N VAL A 4 -8.83 -6.09 -8.05
CA VAL A 4 -8.46 -4.80 -7.45
C VAL A 4 -9.08 -4.67 -6.05
N LYS A 5 -10.35 -5.09 -5.90
CA LYS A 5 -11.03 -5.12 -4.59
C LYS A 5 -10.32 -6.08 -3.63
N ARG A 6 -9.95 -7.28 -4.11
CA ARG A 6 -9.23 -8.27 -3.31
C ARG A 6 -7.85 -7.77 -2.89
N ALA A 7 -7.09 -7.15 -3.79
CA ALA A 7 -5.81 -6.53 -3.46
C ALA A 7 -5.97 -5.41 -2.42
N ALA A 8 -7.02 -4.58 -2.54
CA ALA A 8 -7.33 -3.54 -1.57
C ALA A 8 -7.69 -4.12 -0.19
N GLU A 9 -8.49 -5.19 -0.15
CA GLU A 9 -8.83 -5.92 1.08
C GLU A 9 -7.58 -6.45 1.78
N ILE A 10 -6.67 -7.11 1.04
CA ILE A 10 -5.41 -7.64 1.57
C ILE A 10 -4.51 -6.51 2.05
N ALA A 11 -4.39 -5.42 1.25
CA ALA A 11 -3.59 -4.26 1.62
C ALA A 11 -4.02 -3.67 2.96
N VAL A 12 -5.33 -3.47 3.13
CA VAL A 12 -5.88 -2.92 4.37
C VAL A 12 -5.78 -3.91 5.53
N ALA A 13 -6.06 -5.20 5.31
CA ALA A 13 -5.99 -6.20 6.37
C ALA A 13 -4.58 -6.36 6.94
N GLY A 14 -3.55 -6.36 6.09
CA GLY A 14 -2.16 -6.57 6.50
C GLY A 14 -1.33 -5.30 6.68
N GLY A 15 -1.86 -4.12 6.35
CA GLY A 15 -1.09 -2.87 6.32
C GLY A 15 -0.09 -2.81 5.16
N HIS A 16 -0.39 -3.48 4.05
CA HIS A 16 0.50 -3.59 2.88
C HIS A 16 0.36 -2.41 1.93
N ASN A 17 1.47 -2.01 1.30
CA ASN A 17 1.49 -0.98 0.28
C ASN A 17 0.99 -1.54 -1.06
N LEU A 18 0.15 -0.77 -1.75
CA LEU A 18 -0.54 -1.17 -2.97
C LEU A 18 -0.21 -0.25 -4.14
N LEU A 19 0.13 -0.84 -5.29
CA LEU A 19 0.24 -0.14 -6.58
C LEU A 19 -0.83 -0.66 -7.54
N MET A 20 -1.63 0.23 -8.08
CA MET A 20 -2.64 -0.05 -9.10
C MET A 20 -2.15 0.45 -10.45
N ILE A 21 -2.07 -0.44 -11.45
CA ILE A 21 -1.65 -0.11 -12.82
C ILE A 21 -2.83 -0.33 -13.77
N GLY A 22 -3.17 0.66 -14.58
CA GLY A 22 -4.26 0.51 -15.54
C GLY A 22 -4.50 1.74 -16.39
N PRO A 23 -5.26 1.63 -17.47
CA PRO A 23 -5.55 2.74 -18.37
C PRO A 23 -6.30 3.87 -17.67
N PRO A 24 -6.31 5.08 -18.24
CA PRO A 24 -7.18 6.16 -17.78
C PRO A 24 -8.64 5.70 -17.72
N GLY A 25 -9.39 6.16 -16.70
CA GLY A 25 -10.79 5.79 -16.52
C GLY A 25 -11.04 4.37 -16.01
N SER A 26 -10.03 3.63 -15.54
CA SER A 26 -10.21 2.30 -14.94
C SER A 26 -10.67 2.32 -13.47
N GLY A 27 -10.96 3.49 -12.89
CA GLY A 27 -11.51 3.62 -11.54
C GLY A 27 -10.49 3.54 -10.40
N LYS A 28 -9.19 3.70 -10.68
CA LYS A 28 -8.09 3.63 -9.68
C LYS A 28 -8.28 4.61 -8.53
N SER A 29 -8.53 5.88 -8.83
CA SER A 29 -8.70 6.94 -7.82
C SER A 29 -9.98 6.74 -7.00
N MET A 30 -11.06 6.23 -7.62
CA MET A 30 -12.28 5.85 -6.90
C MET A 30 -12.01 4.67 -5.95
N THR A 31 -11.29 3.65 -6.41
CA THR A 31 -10.91 2.51 -5.56
C THR A 31 -10.05 2.97 -4.38
N ALA A 32 -9.08 3.88 -4.59
CA ALA A 32 -8.27 4.43 -3.51
C ALA A 32 -9.13 5.12 -2.43
N LYS A 33 -10.14 5.89 -2.82
CA LYS A 33 -11.09 6.51 -1.87
C LYS A 33 -11.92 5.46 -1.12
N CYS A 34 -12.30 4.37 -1.79
CA CYS A 34 -13.01 3.26 -1.14
C CYS A 34 -12.12 2.52 -0.12
N ILE A 35 -10.79 2.48 -0.32
CA ILE A 35 -9.84 1.85 0.62
C ILE A 35 -9.95 2.47 2.01
N ALA A 36 -10.05 3.80 2.11
CA ALA A 36 -10.27 4.47 3.40
C ALA A 36 -11.58 4.01 4.08
N GLY A 37 -12.59 3.66 3.28
CA GLY A 37 -13.89 3.18 3.76
C GLY A 37 -13.88 1.75 4.29
N ILE A 38 -12.90 0.93 3.95
CA ILE A 38 -12.78 -0.45 4.43
C ILE A 38 -11.78 -0.60 5.59
N LEU A 39 -11.04 0.45 5.95
CA LEU A 39 -10.21 0.48 7.15
C LEU A 39 -11.09 0.35 8.41
N PRO A 40 -10.68 -0.47 9.40
CA PRO A 40 -11.30 -0.45 10.73
C PRO A 40 -11.16 0.93 11.37
N PRO A 41 -12.13 1.37 12.18
CA PRO A 41 -11.97 2.63 12.92
C PRO A 41 -10.71 2.56 13.80
N PRO A 42 -10.06 3.71 14.06
CA PRO A 42 -8.94 3.75 14.97
C PRO A 42 -9.43 3.45 16.40
N ASP A 43 -8.61 2.75 17.18
CA ASP A 43 -8.86 2.63 18.62
C ASP A 43 -8.52 3.97 19.33
N MET A 44 -8.66 4.02 20.66
CA MET A 44 -8.46 5.24 21.41
C MET A 44 -7.00 5.73 21.35
N GLU A 45 -6.04 4.83 21.43
CA GLU A 45 -4.61 5.15 21.38
C GLU A 45 -4.21 5.68 20.01
N GLU A 46 -4.61 4.99 18.93
CA GLU A 46 -4.44 5.45 17.55
C GLU A 46 -5.11 6.81 17.31
N SER A 47 -6.33 7.01 17.82
CA SER A 47 -7.05 8.28 17.69
C SER A 47 -6.31 9.43 18.36
N LEU A 48 -5.73 9.20 19.55
CA LEU A 48 -4.92 10.20 20.25
C LEU A 48 -3.62 10.52 19.49
N GLU A 49 -2.93 9.52 18.93
CA GLU A 49 -1.74 9.75 18.13
C GLU A 49 -2.04 10.59 16.87
N ILE A 50 -3.10 10.24 16.15
CA ILE A 50 -3.54 11.01 14.97
C ILE A 50 -3.90 12.44 15.40
N THR A 51 -4.67 12.61 16.49
CA THR A 51 -5.11 13.91 16.98
C THR A 51 -3.94 14.81 17.34
N LYS A 52 -2.88 14.28 17.97
CA LYS A 52 -1.66 15.05 18.30
C LYS A 52 -1.03 15.67 17.05
N ILE A 53 -0.95 14.93 15.96
CA ILE A 53 -0.35 15.43 14.70
C ILE A 53 -1.17 16.60 14.13
N TYR A 54 -2.49 16.45 14.09
CA TYR A 54 -3.40 17.48 13.59
C TYR A 54 -3.46 18.71 14.51
N SER A 55 -3.34 18.51 15.83
CA SER A 55 -3.28 19.58 16.81
C SER A 55 -2.10 20.52 16.61
N VAL A 56 -0.91 19.97 16.31
CA VAL A 56 0.31 20.76 16.04
C VAL A 56 0.12 21.73 14.86
N LEU A 57 -0.77 21.39 13.93
CA LEU A 57 -1.09 22.22 12.76
C LEU A 57 -2.30 23.14 12.97
N GLY A 58 -2.99 23.06 14.12
CA GLY A 58 -4.24 23.79 14.35
C GLY A 58 -5.39 23.32 13.45
N MET A 59 -5.37 22.04 13.03
CA MET A 59 -6.36 21.47 12.11
C MET A 59 -7.46 20.68 12.81
N LEU A 60 -7.62 20.85 14.11
CA LEU A 60 -8.70 20.22 14.87
C LEU A 60 -9.97 21.08 14.82
N ASP A 61 -11.12 20.42 14.75
CA ASP A 61 -12.42 21.06 14.92
C ASP A 61 -12.68 21.23 16.42
N GLU A 62 -13.02 22.45 16.86
CA GLU A 62 -13.35 22.75 18.26
C GLU A 62 -14.52 21.91 18.77
N LYS A 63 -15.48 21.56 17.89
CA LYS A 63 -16.65 20.73 18.22
C LYS A 63 -16.35 19.24 18.24
N ALA A 64 -15.24 18.81 17.61
CA ALA A 64 -14.81 17.41 17.51
C ALA A 64 -13.30 17.30 17.71
N PRO A 65 -12.79 17.54 18.91
CA PRO A 65 -11.36 17.64 19.16
C PRO A 65 -10.58 16.30 19.02
N LEU A 66 -11.30 15.18 18.98
CA LEU A 66 -10.72 13.85 18.79
C LEU A 66 -11.02 13.30 17.40
N ILE A 67 -9.97 12.94 16.66
CA ILE A 67 -10.10 12.34 15.33
C ILE A 67 -10.48 10.86 15.48
N ARG A 68 -11.69 10.51 15.05
CA ARG A 68 -12.26 9.15 15.10
C ARG A 68 -12.33 8.46 13.75
N LYS A 69 -11.81 9.08 12.71
CA LYS A 69 -11.73 8.51 11.35
C LYS A 69 -10.29 8.48 10.89
N ARG A 70 -9.89 7.37 10.25
CA ARG A 70 -8.54 7.27 9.70
C ARG A 70 -8.34 8.29 8.58
N PRO A 71 -7.20 9.00 8.57
CA PRO A 71 -6.90 9.98 7.53
C PRO A 71 -6.81 9.34 6.14
N PHE A 72 -7.29 10.06 5.14
CA PHE A 72 -7.02 9.80 3.73
C PHE A 72 -6.39 11.05 3.14
N ARG A 73 -5.12 10.96 2.78
CA ARG A 73 -4.37 12.08 2.21
C ARG A 73 -4.06 11.80 0.75
N GLU A 74 -4.68 12.57 -0.13
CA GLU A 74 -4.45 12.53 -1.56
C GLU A 74 -3.44 13.61 -1.93
N VAL A 75 -2.31 13.20 -2.51
CA VAL A 75 -1.23 14.11 -2.86
C VAL A 75 -1.13 14.24 -4.37
N HIS A 76 -1.19 15.46 -4.86
CA HIS A 76 -1.04 15.77 -6.28
C HIS A 76 0.43 15.70 -6.70
N HIS A 77 0.72 15.27 -7.93
CA HIS A 77 2.09 15.10 -8.45
C HIS A 77 2.94 16.40 -8.47
N THR A 78 2.30 17.56 -8.41
CA THR A 78 2.99 18.86 -8.29
C THR A 78 3.51 19.16 -6.87
N ALA A 79 3.19 18.31 -5.89
CA ALA A 79 3.63 18.52 -4.52
C ALA A 79 5.15 18.56 -4.41
N THR A 80 5.64 19.42 -3.52
CA THR A 80 7.07 19.54 -3.24
C THR A 80 7.53 18.53 -2.18
N ARG A 81 8.84 18.29 -2.09
CA ARG A 81 9.43 17.49 -1.01
C ARG A 81 9.03 18.03 0.37
N ALA A 82 9.02 19.36 0.54
CA ALA A 82 8.65 20.00 1.80
C ALA A 82 7.17 19.80 2.14
N ALA A 83 6.27 19.78 1.16
CA ALA A 83 4.86 19.46 1.39
C ALA A 83 4.67 18.03 1.91
N LEU A 84 5.46 17.07 1.39
CA LEU A 84 5.38 15.67 1.83
C LEU A 84 5.97 15.45 3.22
N ILE A 85 7.21 15.88 3.45
CA ILE A 85 7.95 15.62 4.69
C ILE A 85 7.51 16.59 5.80
N GLY A 86 7.19 17.79 5.42
CA GLY A 86 7.08 18.92 6.32
C GLY A 86 8.37 19.75 6.37
N GLY A 87 8.40 20.73 7.21
CA GLY A 87 9.53 21.66 7.34
C GLY A 87 9.11 23.02 7.91
N GLY A 88 9.82 24.05 7.51
CA GLY A 88 9.65 25.43 8.00
C GLY A 88 10.71 25.80 9.02
N LEU A 89 10.70 27.07 9.46
CA LEU A 89 11.57 27.58 10.52
C LEU A 89 11.27 26.85 11.84
N VAL A 90 9.99 26.77 12.20
CA VAL A 90 9.47 25.85 13.21
C VAL A 90 8.97 24.60 12.46
N PRO A 91 9.61 23.43 12.65
CA PRO A 91 9.27 22.23 11.92
C PRO A 91 7.82 21.81 12.14
N ARG A 92 7.09 21.69 11.03
CA ARG A 92 5.71 21.22 11.00
C ARG A 92 5.63 19.91 10.22
N PRO A 93 4.74 18.97 10.63
CA PRO A 93 4.52 17.73 9.88
C PRO A 93 3.93 18.01 8.49
N GLY A 94 4.34 17.18 7.50
CA GLY A 94 3.81 17.22 6.14
C GLY A 94 2.74 16.14 5.89
N GLU A 95 2.35 15.95 4.61
CA GLU A 95 1.30 15.02 4.18
C GLU A 95 1.57 13.58 4.63
N ILE A 96 2.84 13.16 4.67
CA ILE A 96 3.25 11.83 5.14
C ILE A 96 2.84 11.60 6.60
N SER A 97 3.07 12.58 7.47
CA SER A 97 2.67 12.49 8.88
C SER A 97 1.16 12.71 9.05
N LEU A 98 0.54 13.55 8.24
CA LEU A 98 -0.92 13.72 8.22
C LEU A 98 -1.66 12.44 7.78
N ALA A 99 -1.00 11.54 7.05
CA ALA A 99 -1.54 10.24 6.67
C ALA A 99 -1.38 9.17 7.76
N HIS A 100 -0.74 9.49 8.90
CA HIS A 100 -0.50 8.53 9.97
C HIS A 100 -1.80 7.86 10.45
N GLY A 101 -1.75 6.55 10.65
CA GLY A 101 -2.90 5.72 11.01
C GLY A 101 -3.91 5.51 9.87
N GLY A 102 -3.64 6.03 8.65
CA GLY A 102 -4.56 6.00 7.52
C GLY A 102 -3.91 5.64 6.18
N VAL A 103 -4.26 6.38 5.15
CA VAL A 103 -3.84 6.14 3.76
C VAL A 103 -3.18 7.38 3.18
N LEU A 104 -2.02 7.20 2.56
CA LEU A 104 -1.40 8.17 1.66
C LEU A 104 -1.64 7.70 0.23
N PHE A 105 -2.38 8.49 -0.55
CA PHE A 105 -2.68 8.18 -1.95
C PHE A 105 -1.86 9.06 -2.90
N LEU A 106 -1.16 8.42 -3.84
CA LEU A 106 -0.41 9.08 -4.91
C LEU A 106 -1.03 8.68 -6.24
N ASP A 107 -1.73 9.59 -6.88
CA ASP A 107 -2.21 9.38 -8.26
C ASP A 107 -1.14 9.79 -9.27
N GLU A 108 -1.16 9.19 -10.45
CA GLU A 108 -0.21 9.47 -11.53
C GLU A 108 1.26 9.37 -11.06
N LEU A 109 1.59 8.29 -10.35
CA LEU A 109 2.89 8.10 -9.69
C LEU A 109 4.11 8.47 -10.55
N PRO A 110 4.22 8.12 -11.86
CA PRO A 110 5.37 8.49 -12.69
C PRO A 110 5.47 10.00 -13.02
N GLU A 111 4.42 10.79 -12.75
CA GLU A 111 4.44 12.24 -12.99
C GLU A 111 5.07 13.01 -11.82
N PHE A 112 5.22 12.39 -10.66
CA PHE A 112 5.97 12.96 -9.56
C PHE A 112 7.45 13.10 -9.91
N ARG A 113 8.08 14.17 -9.45
CA ARG A 113 9.53 14.28 -9.52
C ARG A 113 10.19 13.13 -8.75
N LYS A 114 11.22 12.53 -9.34
CA LYS A 114 11.93 11.38 -8.73
C LYS A 114 12.38 11.67 -7.29
N SER A 115 12.89 12.89 -7.02
CA SER A 115 13.31 13.31 -5.68
C SER A 115 12.16 13.35 -4.67
N VAL A 116 10.92 13.50 -5.12
CA VAL A 116 9.71 13.50 -4.27
C VAL A 116 9.31 12.07 -3.93
N ILE A 117 9.37 11.14 -4.89
CA ILE A 117 9.09 9.71 -4.63
C ILE A 117 10.15 9.10 -3.69
N GLU A 118 11.42 9.43 -3.88
CA GLU A 118 12.53 8.88 -3.09
C GLU A 118 12.45 9.22 -1.59
N VAL A 119 11.83 10.34 -1.21
CA VAL A 119 11.70 10.69 0.21
C VAL A 119 10.73 9.78 0.97
N LEU A 120 9.84 9.07 0.28
CA LEU A 120 8.91 8.12 0.89
C LEU A 120 9.61 6.84 1.37
N ARG A 121 10.84 6.56 0.88
CA ARG A 121 11.53 5.31 1.19
C ARG A 121 11.79 5.13 2.68
N GLN A 122 12.23 6.18 3.36
CA GLN A 122 12.51 6.13 4.79
C GLN A 122 11.22 5.97 5.61
N PRO A 123 10.16 6.80 5.44
CA PRO A 123 8.91 6.63 6.19
C PRO A 123 8.24 5.27 5.99
N LEU A 124 8.33 4.69 4.79
CA LEU A 124 7.77 3.36 4.53
C LEU A 124 8.49 2.25 5.32
N GLU A 125 9.78 2.43 5.63
CA GLU A 125 10.55 1.47 6.43
C GLU A 125 10.49 1.78 7.93
N GLU A 126 10.71 3.04 8.31
CA GLU A 126 10.88 3.44 9.71
C GLU A 126 9.60 3.87 10.40
N LYS A 127 8.50 4.02 9.63
CA LYS A 127 7.20 4.48 10.15
C LYS A 127 7.28 5.84 10.84
N SER A 128 8.26 6.65 10.45
CA SER A 128 8.48 8.00 10.97
C SER A 128 9.22 8.88 9.97
N VAL A 129 9.04 10.19 10.09
CA VAL A 129 9.77 11.21 9.35
C VAL A 129 10.66 11.97 10.34
N GLN A 130 11.93 12.15 9.97
CA GLN A 130 12.86 12.96 10.73
C GLN A 130 13.18 14.25 10.00
N ILE A 131 13.02 15.37 10.69
CA ILE A 131 13.36 16.71 10.20
C ILE A 131 14.47 17.27 11.07
N SER A 132 15.68 17.38 10.51
CA SER A 132 16.82 17.99 11.20
C SER A 132 16.89 19.47 10.87
N ARG A 133 17.09 20.30 11.89
CA ARG A 133 17.30 21.75 11.82
C ARG A 133 18.44 22.17 12.74
N THR A 134 18.92 23.39 12.57
CA THR A 134 20.00 23.93 13.40
C THR A 134 19.70 23.87 14.89
N TYR A 135 18.43 24.00 15.28
CA TYR A 135 17.99 24.04 16.67
C TYR A 135 17.44 22.70 17.19
N GLY A 136 17.49 21.61 16.42
CA GLY A 136 17.05 20.30 16.90
C GLY A 136 16.62 19.32 15.81
N ASN A 137 16.42 18.07 16.27
CA ASN A 137 15.89 16.98 15.47
C ASN A 137 14.45 16.69 15.89
N TYR A 138 13.54 16.73 14.94
CA TYR A 138 12.13 16.52 15.15
C TYR A 138 11.72 15.21 14.47
N ARG A 139 11.04 14.34 15.20
CA ARG A 139 10.53 13.08 14.67
C ARG A 139 9.01 13.07 14.71
N PHE A 140 8.40 12.91 13.56
CA PHE A 140 6.95 12.78 13.41
C PHE A 140 6.57 11.34 13.05
N PRO A 141 5.53 10.77 13.65
CA PRO A 141 5.04 9.46 13.26
C PRO A 141 4.50 9.48 11.82
N ALA A 142 4.66 8.37 11.11
CA ALA A 142 4.30 8.21 9.72
C ALA A 142 3.98 6.74 9.37
N ASP A 143 3.17 6.08 10.19
CA ASP A 143 2.66 4.74 9.88
C ASP A 143 1.38 4.88 9.07
N PHE A 144 1.47 4.64 7.78
CA PHE A 144 0.38 4.74 6.82
C PHE A 144 0.45 3.59 5.81
N ILE A 145 -0.67 3.32 5.16
CA ILE A 145 -0.72 2.46 3.96
C ILE A 145 -0.49 3.36 2.75
N LEU A 146 0.57 3.07 1.97
CA LEU A 146 0.77 3.73 0.69
C LEU A 146 -0.12 3.05 -0.35
N VAL A 147 -0.98 3.84 -0.99
CA VAL A 147 -1.72 3.45 -2.18
C VAL A 147 -1.24 4.34 -3.32
N ALA A 148 -0.77 3.73 -4.40
CA ALA A 148 -0.33 4.45 -5.58
C ALA A 148 -1.10 3.99 -6.82
N ALA A 149 -1.31 4.90 -7.76
CA ALA A 149 -1.93 4.61 -9.03
C ALA A 149 -1.09 5.15 -10.18
N MET A 150 -1.04 4.40 -11.28
CA MET A 150 -0.35 4.84 -12.49
C MET A 150 -0.95 4.25 -13.76
N ASN A 151 -0.68 4.87 -14.87
CA ASN A 151 -0.91 4.29 -16.19
C ASN A 151 0.26 3.36 -16.56
N PRO A 152 0.04 2.37 -17.44
CA PRO A 152 1.11 1.45 -17.86
C PRO A 152 2.13 2.08 -18.81
N CYS A 153 1.77 3.18 -19.47
CA CYS A 153 2.60 3.96 -20.39
C CYS A 153 1.99 5.35 -20.58
N PRO A 154 2.64 6.31 -21.27
CA PRO A 154 2.08 7.64 -21.52
C PRO A 154 0.70 7.65 -22.18
N CYS A 155 0.44 6.78 -23.18
CA CYS A 155 -0.89 6.69 -23.81
C CYS A 155 -1.89 5.82 -23.00
N GLY A 156 -1.44 5.08 -21.99
CA GLY A 156 -2.28 4.24 -21.12
C GLY A 156 -2.69 2.89 -21.72
N CYS A 157 -2.23 2.50 -22.91
CA CYS A 157 -2.71 1.31 -23.62
C CYS A 157 -1.79 0.09 -23.52
N TYR A 158 -0.53 0.24 -23.08
CA TYR A 158 0.38 -0.90 -22.91
C TYR A 158 -0.22 -1.92 -21.90
N PRO A 159 -0.09 -3.25 -22.10
CA PRO A 159 0.66 -3.96 -23.13
C PRO A 159 -0.11 -4.24 -24.44
N ASP A 160 -1.31 -3.70 -24.65
CA ASP A 160 -2.04 -3.88 -25.90
C ASP A 160 -1.36 -3.09 -27.04
N MET A 161 -0.43 -3.77 -27.74
CA MET A 161 0.36 -3.16 -28.82
C MET A 161 -0.48 -2.73 -30.03
N LYS A 162 -1.73 -3.19 -30.15
CA LYS A 162 -2.64 -2.74 -31.21
C LYS A 162 -3.20 -1.34 -30.94
N LYS A 163 -3.31 -0.97 -29.66
CA LYS A 163 -3.83 0.34 -29.20
C LYS A 163 -2.74 1.27 -28.71
N CYS A 164 -1.60 0.71 -28.30
CA CYS A 164 -0.50 1.50 -27.76
C CYS A 164 0.25 2.21 -28.87
N THR A 165 0.33 3.52 -28.79
CA THR A 165 1.06 4.38 -29.74
C THR A 165 2.48 4.72 -29.28
N CYS A 166 2.88 4.25 -28.07
CA CYS A 166 4.18 4.54 -27.51
C CYS A 166 5.26 3.61 -28.08
N THR A 167 6.42 4.16 -28.36
CA THR A 167 7.60 3.37 -28.69
C THR A 167 8.12 2.62 -27.47
N PRO A 168 8.85 1.49 -27.62
CA PRO A 168 9.48 0.80 -26.49
C PRO A 168 10.34 1.70 -25.62
N ALA A 169 11.08 2.64 -26.22
CA ALA A 169 11.91 3.61 -25.52
C ALA A 169 11.06 4.56 -24.64
N GLN A 170 9.93 5.04 -25.16
CA GLN A 170 9.02 5.88 -24.38
C GLN A 170 8.41 5.13 -23.19
N ILE A 171 8.00 3.87 -23.40
CA ILE A 171 7.48 3.02 -22.32
C ILE A 171 8.55 2.83 -21.24
N HIS A 172 9.76 2.45 -21.65
CA HIS A 172 10.87 2.25 -20.72
C HIS A 172 11.21 3.53 -19.93
N MET A 173 11.31 4.67 -20.61
CA MET A 173 11.58 5.96 -19.96
C MET A 173 10.49 6.36 -18.99
N TYR A 174 9.22 6.09 -19.30
CA TYR A 174 8.09 6.36 -18.42
C TYR A 174 8.12 5.48 -17.17
N LEU A 175 8.29 4.17 -17.33
CA LEU A 175 8.34 3.24 -16.21
C LEU A 175 9.58 3.43 -15.32
N SER A 176 10.72 3.86 -15.90
CA SER A 176 11.98 4.11 -15.17
C SER A 176 11.92 5.33 -14.23
N ARG A 177 10.88 6.18 -14.33
CA ARG A 177 10.63 7.26 -13.36
C ARG A 177 10.33 6.71 -11.97
N VAL A 178 9.76 5.50 -11.89
CA VAL A 178 9.56 4.79 -10.63
C VAL A 178 10.75 3.87 -10.39
N SER A 179 11.54 4.18 -9.38
CA SER A 179 12.79 3.45 -9.11
C SER A 179 12.53 2.06 -8.54
N ARG A 180 13.40 1.09 -8.87
CA ARG A 180 13.34 -0.25 -8.27
C ARG A 180 13.40 -0.23 -6.74
N PRO A 181 14.27 0.56 -6.08
CA PRO A 181 14.27 0.65 -4.62
C PRO A 181 12.95 1.14 -4.03
N PHE A 182 12.17 1.96 -4.75
CA PHE A 182 10.83 2.34 -4.33
C PHE A 182 9.83 1.18 -4.52
N LEU A 183 9.86 0.50 -5.68
CA LEU A 183 9.03 -0.68 -5.96
C LEU A 183 9.27 -1.82 -4.96
N ASP A 184 10.49 -1.93 -4.45
CA ASP A 184 10.83 -2.86 -3.37
C ASP A 184 10.11 -2.57 -2.04
N ARG A 185 9.37 -1.50 -1.93
CA ARG A 185 8.53 -1.16 -0.77
C ARG A 185 7.03 -1.29 -1.04
N ILE A 186 6.68 -1.65 -2.26
CA ILE A 186 5.30 -2.00 -2.64
C ILE A 186 5.11 -3.49 -2.45
N ASP A 187 4.14 -3.88 -1.63
CA ASP A 187 3.89 -5.29 -1.34
C ASP A 187 2.99 -5.94 -2.39
N LEU A 188 2.00 -5.20 -2.87
CA LEU A 188 0.99 -5.66 -3.80
C LEU A 188 1.00 -4.79 -5.07
N CYS A 189 1.07 -5.42 -6.23
CA CYS A 189 0.90 -4.76 -7.52
C CYS A 189 -0.29 -5.41 -8.25
N VAL A 190 -1.26 -4.61 -8.70
CA VAL A 190 -2.46 -5.13 -9.33
C VAL A 190 -2.81 -4.37 -10.61
N GLU A 191 -3.24 -5.09 -11.63
CA GLU A 191 -3.79 -4.48 -12.84
C GLU A 191 -5.25 -4.08 -12.62
N ALA A 192 -5.58 -2.82 -12.94
CA ALA A 192 -6.93 -2.29 -12.96
C ALA A 192 -7.42 -2.23 -14.43
N PRO A 193 -8.12 -3.25 -14.91
CA PRO A 193 -8.56 -3.28 -16.30
C PRO A 193 -9.60 -2.19 -16.58
N LYS A 194 -9.70 -1.79 -17.85
CA LYS A 194 -10.76 -0.86 -18.28
C LYS A 194 -12.13 -1.46 -17.98
N VAL A 195 -13.02 -0.64 -17.42
CA VAL A 195 -14.41 -1.07 -17.18
C VAL A 195 -15.13 -1.20 -18.50
N GLU A 196 -15.63 -2.39 -18.81
CA GLU A 196 -16.45 -2.62 -20.00
C GLU A 196 -17.85 -2.06 -19.80
N TYR A 197 -18.47 -1.59 -20.89
CA TYR A 197 -19.81 -1.03 -20.86
C TYR A 197 -20.84 -1.98 -20.22
N LYS A 198 -20.72 -3.28 -20.48
CA LYS A 198 -21.60 -4.31 -19.87
C LYS A 198 -21.61 -4.27 -18.34
N HIS A 199 -20.45 -3.97 -17.73
CA HIS A 199 -20.34 -3.86 -16.27
C HIS A 199 -20.81 -2.53 -15.72
N LEU A 200 -20.89 -1.48 -16.55
CA LEU A 200 -21.49 -0.19 -16.18
C LEU A 200 -23.01 -0.25 -16.21
N ALA A 201 -23.56 -1.04 -17.14
CA ALA A 201 -25.00 -1.27 -17.29
C ALA A 201 -25.55 -2.37 -16.35
N ASP A 202 -24.68 -3.09 -15.63
CA ASP A 202 -25.08 -4.15 -14.71
C ASP A 202 -25.60 -3.54 -13.40
N GLU A 203 -26.88 -3.66 -13.15
CA GLU A 203 -27.54 -3.16 -11.93
C GLU A 203 -27.20 -3.99 -10.67
N ARG A 204 -26.50 -5.11 -10.82
CA ARG A 204 -26.08 -5.92 -9.68
C ARG A 204 -25.09 -5.12 -8.83
N LYS A 205 -25.53 -4.79 -7.62
CA LYS A 205 -24.67 -4.13 -6.63
C LYS A 205 -23.52 -5.06 -6.27
N GLY A 206 -22.30 -4.63 -6.54
CA GLY A 206 -21.11 -5.30 -6.03
C GLY A 206 -21.10 -5.35 -4.50
N GLU A 207 -20.20 -6.15 -3.95
CA GLU A 207 -20.03 -6.24 -2.50
C GLU A 207 -19.76 -4.87 -1.87
N SER A 208 -20.48 -4.54 -0.79
CA SER A 208 -20.37 -3.23 -0.14
C SER A 208 -19.09 -3.11 0.71
N SER A 209 -18.56 -1.90 0.84
CA SER A 209 -17.42 -1.62 1.72
C SER A 209 -17.66 -2.04 3.17
N ALA A 210 -18.91 -2.08 3.63
CA ALA A 210 -19.25 -2.51 4.98
C ALA A 210 -19.00 -4.01 5.20
N VAL A 211 -19.28 -4.85 4.19
CA VAL A 211 -19.02 -6.29 4.25
C VAL A 211 -17.53 -6.57 4.21
N ILE A 212 -16.79 -5.92 3.31
CA ILE A 212 -15.32 -6.04 3.24
C ILE A 212 -14.69 -5.58 4.56
N ARG A 213 -15.15 -4.46 5.13
CA ARG A 213 -14.64 -3.96 6.42
C ARG A 213 -14.80 -4.99 7.54
N LYS A 214 -15.91 -5.73 7.60
CA LYS A 214 -16.10 -6.78 8.61
C LYS A 214 -15.02 -7.86 8.52
N ARG A 215 -14.68 -8.34 7.30
CA ARG A 215 -13.61 -9.33 7.10
C ARG A 215 -12.24 -8.77 7.47
N VAL A 216 -11.98 -7.53 7.06
CA VAL A 216 -10.73 -6.82 7.41
C VAL A 216 -10.60 -6.66 8.93
N THR A 217 -11.68 -6.27 9.62
CA THR A 217 -11.67 -6.12 11.08
C THR A 217 -11.35 -7.45 11.75
N LYS A 218 -11.99 -8.54 11.33
CA LYS A 218 -11.71 -9.88 11.85
C LYS A 218 -10.24 -10.29 11.66
N ALA A 219 -9.68 -10.07 10.47
CA ALA A 219 -8.27 -10.35 10.20
C ALA A 219 -7.32 -9.50 11.06
N ARG A 220 -7.67 -8.23 11.31
CA ARG A 220 -6.91 -7.34 12.21
C ARG A 220 -7.01 -7.78 13.68
N GLU A 221 -8.13 -8.28 14.13
CA GLU A 221 -8.30 -8.85 15.47
C GLU A 221 -7.40 -10.07 15.66
N ILE A 222 -7.32 -10.97 14.68
CA ILE A 222 -6.39 -12.12 14.69
C ILE A 222 -4.95 -11.64 14.82
N GLN A 223 -4.55 -10.61 14.07
CA GLN A 223 -3.21 -10.03 14.14
C GLN A 223 -2.95 -9.37 15.51
N LYS A 224 -3.92 -8.62 16.04
CA LYS A 224 -3.82 -7.97 17.35
C LYS A 224 -3.58 -8.98 18.47
N GLU A 225 -4.28 -10.12 18.45
CA GLU A 225 -4.05 -11.18 19.45
C GLU A 225 -2.70 -11.89 19.22
N ARG A 226 -2.33 -12.19 17.95
CA ARG A 226 -1.04 -12.80 17.60
C ARG A 226 0.15 -11.96 18.05
N PHE A 227 0.08 -10.66 17.94
CA PHE A 227 1.18 -9.73 18.24
C PHE A 227 1.10 -9.09 19.61
N LYS A 228 0.21 -9.59 20.48
CA LYS A 228 0.03 -9.06 21.83
C LYS A 228 1.35 -9.03 22.62
N GLY A 229 1.63 -7.91 23.27
CA GLY A 229 2.88 -7.70 23.99
C GLY A 229 4.09 -7.32 23.11
N THR A 230 3.90 -7.14 21.80
CA THR A 230 4.93 -6.63 20.88
C THR A 230 4.56 -5.24 20.35
N LYS A 231 5.50 -4.60 19.63
CA LYS A 231 5.25 -3.34 18.91
C LYS A 231 4.71 -3.55 17.49
N ILE A 232 4.44 -4.80 17.11
CA ILE A 232 3.93 -5.15 15.78
C ILE A 232 2.41 -5.04 15.82
N THR A 233 1.82 -4.30 14.88
CA THR A 233 0.37 -4.14 14.76
C THR A 233 -0.21 -4.87 13.56
N THR A 234 0.61 -5.12 12.53
CA THR A 234 0.16 -5.74 11.27
C THR A 234 1.22 -6.65 10.67
N ASN A 235 0.80 -7.57 9.81
CA ASN A 235 1.72 -8.51 9.14
C ASN A 235 2.78 -7.80 8.28
N SER A 236 2.51 -6.64 7.72
CA SER A 236 3.49 -5.87 6.93
C SER A 236 4.70 -5.44 7.77
N MET A 237 4.53 -5.29 9.07
CA MET A 237 5.61 -4.88 9.99
C MET A 237 6.55 -6.02 10.38
N LEU A 238 6.23 -7.27 10.06
CA LEU A 238 7.08 -8.42 10.35
C LEU A 238 8.45 -8.28 9.66
N ARG A 239 9.54 -8.54 10.40
CA ARG A 239 10.93 -8.47 9.92
C ARG A 239 11.80 -9.54 10.57
N GLY A 240 12.85 -9.95 9.87
CA GLY A 240 13.88 -10.86 10.40
C GLY A 240 13.29 -12.13 11.02
N GLU A 241 13.64 -12.41 12.26
CA GLU A 241 13.21 -13.59 13.00
C GLU A 241 11.69 -13.67 13.20
N ASN A 242 11.00 -12.52 13.30
CA ASN A 242 9.55 -12.50 13.43
C ASN A 242 8.83 -13.10 12.22
N ILE A 243 9.40 -12.99 11.01
CA ILE A 243 8.82 -13.65 9.81
C ILE A 243 8.91 -15.16 9.97
N LYS A 244 10.06 -15.69 10.42
CA LYS A 244 10.24 -17.14 10.62
C LYS A 244 9.30 -17.68 11.70
N TYR A 245 9.10 -16.91 12.76
CA TYR A 245 8.25 -17.29 13.90
C TYR A 245 6.75 -17.28 13.57
N TYR A 246 6.25 -16.19 12.96
CA TYR A 246 4.81 -16.00 12.71
C TYR A 246 4.34 -16.50 11.34
N CYS A 247 5.25 -16.78 10.40
CA CYS A 247 4.93 -17.20 9.05
C CYS A 247 5.52 -18.58 8.73
N VAL A 248 5.25 -19.56 9.60
CA VAL A 248 5.77 -20.93 9.44
C VAL A 248 5.17 -21.55 8.18
N LEU A 249 6.05 -22.12 7.33
CA LEU A 249 5.68 -22.85 6.12
C LEU A 249 5.85 -24.35 6.34
N GLY A 250 4.90 -25.18 5.86
CA GLY A 250 5.02 -26.61 5.75
C GLY A 250 5.98 -27.03 4.64
N GLU A 251 6.21 -28.32 4.47
CA GLU A 251 7.13 -28.84 3.44
C GLU A 251 6.68 -28.48 2.02
N LYS A 252 5.39 -28.63 1.72
CA LYS A 252 4.81 -28.32 0.40
C LYS A 252 4.93 -26.82 0.08
N GLU A 253 4.64 -25.96 1.06
CA GLU A 253 4.74 -24.52 0.95
C GLU A 253 6.20 -24.05 0.76
N ARG A 254 7.16 -24.71 1.42
CA ARG A 254 8.60 -24.44 1.21
C ARG A 254 9.05 -24.84 -0.19
N ALA A 255 8.65 -26.03 -0.66
CA ALA A 255 8.98 -26.50 -2.01
C ALA A 255 8.41 -25.54 -3.08
N LEU A 256 7.16 -25.08 -2.92
CA LEU A 256 6.55 -24.08 -3.81
C LEU A 256 7.34 -22.77 -3.82
N MET A 257 7.73 -22.28 -2.64
CA MET A 257 8.49 -21.02 -2.55
C MET A 257 9.93 -21.16 -3.09
N GLU A 258 10.57 -22.29 -2.94
CA GLU A 258 11.88 -22.57 -3.52
C GLU A 258 11.81 -22.59 -5.06
N GLN A 259 10.81 -23.27 -5.61
CA GLN A 259 10.55 -23.25 -7.04
C GLN A 259 10.28 -21.82 -7.56
N ALA A 260 9.40 -21.07 -6.89
CA ALA A 260 9.10 -19.69 -7.26
C ALA A 260 10.34 -18.78 -7.16
N PHE A 261 11.17 -18.98 -6.13
CA PHE A 261 12.41 -18.21 -5.95
C PHE A 261 13.35 -18.40 -7.12
N THR A 262 13.52 -19.65 -7.58
CA THR A 262 14.40 -20.00 -8.70
C THR A 262 13.85 -19.55 -10.04
N VAL A 263 12.57 -19.85 -10.32
CA VAL A 263 11.93 -19.56 -11.64
C VAL A 263 11.75 -18.07 -11.85
N MET A 264 11.33 -17.33 -10.83
CA MET A 264 11.05 -15.88 -10.91
C MET A 264 12.28 -15.02 -10.54
N GLY A 265 13.42 -15.61 -10.17
CA GLY A 265 14.59 -14.84 -9.75
C GLY A 265 14.32 -13.88 -8.57
N LEU A 266 13.55 -14.33 -7.58
CA LEU A 266 13.13 -13.49 -6.48
C LEU A 266 14.31 -13.02 -5.62
N THR A 267 14.25 -11.76 -5.18
CA THR A 267 15.17 -11.27 -4.14
C THR A 267 14.68 -11.70 -2.75
N ALA A 268 15.57 -11.69 -1.75
CA ALA A 268 15.19 -11.97 -0.36
C ALA A 268 14.08 -11.03 0.15
N ARG A 269 14.08 -9.76 -0.29
CA ARG A 269 13.01 -8.80 0.02
C ARG A 269 11.67 -9.21 -0.59
N ALA A 270 11.67 -9.63 -1.86
CA ALA A 270 10.47 -10.11 -2.54
C ALA A 270 9.91 -11.36 -1.86
N TYR A 271 10.78 -12.32 -1.51
CA TYR A 271 10.42 -13.51 -0.74
C TYR A 271 9.71 -13.16 0.57
N HIS A 272 10.28 -12.29 1.39
CA HIS A 272 9.67 -11.88 2.66
C HIS A 272 8.32 -11.17 2.46
N ARG A 273 8.16 -10.37 1.41
CA ARG A 273 6.88 -9.70 1.10
C ARG A 273 5.80 -10.71 0.74
N ILE A 274 6.13 -11.68 -0.12
CA ILE A 274 5.19 -12.74 -0.52
C ILE A 274 4.70 -13.49 0.72
N ILE A 275 5.60 -13.88 1.62
CA ILE A 275 5.23 -14.61 2.84
C ILE A 275 4.33 -13.77 3.77
N LYS A 276 4.63 -12.48 3.97
CA LYS A 276 3.80 -11.59 4.78
C LYS A 276 2.41 -11.39 4.17
N THR A 277 2.35 -11.26 2.84
CA THR A 277 1.09 -11.16 2.10
C THR A 277 0.28 -12.47 2.23
N ALA A 278 0.93 -13.61 2.05
CA ALA A 278 0.30 -14.93 2.23
C ALA A 278 -0.23 -15.13 3.67
N ARG A 279 0.49 -14.64 4.69
CA ARG A 279 0.01 -14.65 6.08
C ARG A 279 -1.27 -13.83 6.22
N THR A 280 -1.32 -12.66 5.58
CA THR A 280 -2.52 -11.81 5.60
C THR A 280 -3.70 -12.46 4.88
N ILE A 281 -3.46 -13.14 3.76
CA ILE A 281 -4.50 -13.88 3.03
C ILE A 281 -5.05 -15.01 3.90
N ALA A 282 -4.18 -15.75 4.60
CA ALA A 282 -4.59 -16.79 5.53
C ALA A 282 -5.43 -16.23 6.70
N ASP A 283 -5.06 -15.05 7.25
CA ASP A 283 -5.84 -14.36 8.29
C ASP A 283 -7.24 -13.97 7.80
N LEU A 284 -7.34 -13.45 6.56
CA LEU A 284 -8.63 -13.13 5.94
C LEU A 284 -9.52 -14.36 5.72
N ASN A 285 -8.90 -15.50 5.46
CA ASN A 285 -9.60 -16.79 5.33
C ASN A 285 -9.90 -17.44 6.70
N GLY A 286 -9.39 -16.89 7.81
CA GLY A 286 -9.53 -17.47 9.15
C GLY A 286 -8.69 -18.73 9.35
N GLU A 287 -7.63 -18.92 8.56
CA GLU A 287 -6.74 -20.06 8.64
C GLU A 287 -5.49 -19.77 9.49
N GLU A 288 -5.18 -20.66 10.41
CA GLU A 288 -4.04 -20.52 11.31
C GLU A 288 -2.71 -20.69 10.57
N ARG A 289 -2.66 -21.57 9.57
CA ARG A 289 -1.43 -21.88 8.81
C ARG A 289 -1.48 -21.28 7.41
N ILE A 290 -0.32 -20.85 6.94
CA ILE A 290 -0.17 -20.48 5.52
C ILE A 290 -0.22 -21.79 4.71
N ARG A 291 -1.02 -21.81 3.64
CA ARG A 291 -1.14 -22.94 2.71
C ARG A 291 -0.73 -22.52 1.30
N GLU A 292 -0.57 -23.50 0.40
CA GLU A 292 -0.17 -23.26 -1.00
C GLU A 292 -1.07 -22.25 -1.74
N ASN A 293 -2.40 -22.30 -1.53
CA ASN A 293 -3.33 -21.35 -2.15
C ASN A 293 -3.04 -19.91 -1.76
N HIS A 294 -2.68 -19.65 -0.50
CA HIS A 294 -2.32 -18.31 -0.03
C HIS A 294 -1.03 -17.80 -0.67
N LEU A 295 -0.04 -18.69 -0.83
CA LEU A 295 1.21 -18.37 -1.52
C LEU A 295 0.99 -18.13 -3.00
N LYS A 296 0.18 -18.95 -3.67
CA LYS A 296 -0.16 -18.78 -5.09
C LYS A 296 -0.86 -17.45 -5.35
N GLU A 297 -1.81 -17.06 -4.48
CA GLU A 297 -2.45 -15.74 -4.56
C GLU A 297 -1.43 -14.61 -4.34
N ALA A 298 -0.58 -14.71 -3.31
CA ALA A 298 0.44 -13.70 -3.01
C ALA A 298 1.48 -13.54 -4.14
N LEU A 299 1.90 -14.64 -4.76
CA LEU A 299 2.78 -14.64 -5.93
C LEU A 299 2.16 -13.92 -7.12
N GLY A 300 0.84 -14.06 -7.32
CA GLY A 300 0.12 -13.39 -8.41
C GLY A 300 0.28 -11.87 -8.42
N TYR A 301 0.35 -11.24 -7.25
CA TYR A 301 0.59 -9.79 -7.15
C TYR A 301 2.03 -9.39 -7.49
N ARG A 302 2.98 -10.33 -7.48
CA ARG A 302 4.36 -10.08 -7.88
C ARG A 302 4.57 -10.20 -9.38
N VAL A 303 3.85 -11.11 -10.04
CA VAL A 303 3.90 -11.28 -11.50
C VAL A 303 3.56 -9.98 -12.23
N VAL A 304 2.64 -9.18 -11.70
CA VAL A 304 2.27 -7.88 -12.30
C VAL A 304 3.45 -6.91 -12.31
N ASP A 305 4.21 -6.84 -11.21
CA ASP A 305 5.41 -5.99 -11.13
C ASP A 305 6.48 -6.45 -12.15
N GLU A 306 6.72 -7.74 -12.25
CA GLU A 306 7.65 -8.30 -13.21
C GLU A 306 7.27 -7.98 -14.67
N LYS A 307 5.99 -8.06 -15.01
CA LYS A 307 5.47 -7.76 -16.35
C LYS A 307 5.85 -6.36 -16.86
N TYR A 308 5.90 -5.36 -15.95
CA TYR A 308 6.15 -3.97 -16.35
C TYR A 308 7.63 -3.57 -16.19
N TRP A 309 8.37 -4.13 -15.24
CA TRP A 309 9.74 -3.73 -14.90
C TRP A 309 10.81 -4.79 -15.16
N GLN A 310 10.44 -6.00 -15.59
CA GLN A 310 11.43 -6.95 -16.11
C GLN A 310 11.84 -6.56 -17.54
N ARG A 311 13.09 -6.86 -17.80
CA ARG A 311 13.69 -6.81 -19.13
C ARG A 311 13.59 -8.16 -19.80
#